data_b9199721f6f93062ac89b625867f6714
#
_entry.id   b9199721f6f93062ac89b625867f6714
#
_cell.length_a   1.000
_cell.length_b   1.000
_cell.length_c   1.000
_cell.angle_alpha   90.00
_cell.angle_beta   90.00
_cell.angle_gamma   90.00
#
_symmetry.space_group_name_H-M   'P 1'
#
loop_
_entity.id
_entity.type
_entity.pdbx_description
1 polymer ?
#
loop_
_entity_poly.entity_id
_entity_poly.type
_entity_poly.pdbx_seq_one_letter_code
_entity_poly.pdbx_strand_id
1 'polypeptide(L)'
;MCIRDRDGDEWIINGQKVWTSGGKVADMGMLIARTDADLPKHQGISYFAFDMKQKGVDVRPLTEMTGRALFNEVFITDGKVNDEALIGGKSNGWRVANSTLMFERSHLGSGTVPVPTAIPGSIAGQLELKVGDVISSITKGRGGGTPAIGPRLFDRLSELAQKLGKDKDPIIRDEMMKLHSLVEVNRLNMVRAKASADKTGAEGNIGKLMVSELYRQFREVGNMIIGADGMLTASEVNHGGWIHEVTIFSPAPAIYGGTDQVQRNIIGERVLGLPKEPG
;
A
#
# COMPACT_ATOMS: atom_id res chain seq x y z
N MET A 1 11.43 -18.39 -3.87
CA MET A 1 12.65 -17.60 -4.17
C MET A 1 12.93 -17.81 -5.64
N CYS A 2 13.19 -16.76 -6.42
CA CYS A 2 13.58 -16.96 -7.82
C CYS A 2 15.04 -17.34 -7.86
N ILE A 3 15.34 -18.45 -8.51
CA ILE A 3 16.70 -18.96 -8.78
C ILE A 3 16.98 -18.64 -10.24
N ARG A 4 18.21 -18.36 -10.58
CA ARG A 4 18.64 -18.00 -11.91
C ARG A 4 19.81 -18.87 -12.37
N ASP A 5 19.87 -19.13 -13.64
CA ASP A 5 21.05 -19.62 -14.35
C ASP A 5 21.47 -18.59 -15.40
N ARG A 6 22.73 -18.53 -15.76
CA ARG A 6 23.25 -17.63 -16.78
C ARG A 6 23.66 -18.41 -18.01
N ASP A 7 23.12 -18.00 -19.14
CA ASP A 7 23.48 -18.52 -20.46
C ASP A 7 23.99 -17.36 -21.34
N GLY A 8 25.30 -17.24 -21.48
CA GLY A 8 25.91 -16.09 -22.14
C GLY A 8 25.60 -14.76 -21.43
N ASP A 9 24.93 -13.81 -22.14
CA ASP A 9 24.54 -12.52 -21.67
C ASP A 9 23.05 -12.50 -21.22
N GLU A 10 22.42 -13.67 -21.16
CA GLU A 10 21.02 -13.83 -20.75
C GLU A 10 20.93 -14.55 -19.41
N TRP A 11 20.00 -14.08 -18.58
CA TRP A 11 19.65 -14.70 -17.30
C TRP A 11 18.35 -15.46 -17.45
N ILE A 12 18.32 -16.72 -17.03
CA ILE A 12 17.12 -17.55 -16.99
C ILE A 12 16.61 -17.58 -15.56
N ILE A 13 15.37 -17.15 -15.36
CA ILE A 13 14.78 -16.97 -14.05
C ILE A 13 13.62 -17.94 -13.86
N ASN A 14 13.66 -18.70 -12.78
CA ASN A 14 12.61 -19.61 -12.36
C ASN A 14 12.17 -19.29 -10.93
N GLY A 15 10.86 -19.29 -10.67
CA GLY A 15 10.34 -19.12 -9.32
C GLY A 15 8.97 -18.49 -9.25
N GLN A 16 8.61 -18.07 -8.05
CA GLN A 16 7.29 -17.49 -7.75
C GLN A 16 7.45 -16.22 -6.94
N LYS A 17 6.59 -15.25 -7.22
CA LYS A 17 6.37 -14.06 -6.39
C LYS A 17 4.91 -14.00 -5.97
N VAL A 18 4.65 -13.40 -4.84
CA VAL A 18 3.31 -13.20 -4.28
C VAL A 18 3.16 -11.76 -3.79
N TRP A 19 1.95 -11.30 -3.64
CA TRP A 19 1.61 -9.94 -3.25
C TRP A 19 2.10 -8.87 -4.25
N THR A 20 2.14 -9.23 -5.53
CA THR A 20 2.57 -8.32 -6.59
C THR A 20 1.43 -7.36 -6.95
N SER A 21 1.57 -6.10 -6.53
CA SER A 21 0.59 -5.05 -6.81
C SER A 21 0.51 -4.79 -8.31
N GLY A 22 -0.71 -4.80 -8.86
CA GLY A 22 -0.96 -4.49 -10.27
C GLY A 22 -0.34 -5.45 -11.29
N GLY A 23 0.17 -6.61 -10.86
CA GLY A 23 0.89 -7.55 -11.74
C GLY A 23 0.14 -7.96 -13.00
N LYS A 24 -1.19 -8.08 -12.93
CA LYS A 24 -2.04 -8.44 -14.07
C LYS A 24 -1.99 -7.43 -15.23
N VAL A 25 -1.72 -6.17 -14.93
CA VAL A 25 -1.76 -5.06 -15.90
C VAL A 25 -0.39 -4.45 -16.17
N ALA A 26 0.59 -4.77 -15.35
CA ALA A 26 1.94 -4.27 -15.51
C ALA A 26 2.60 -4.85 -16.76
N ASP A 27 3.28 -4.01 -17.52
CA ASP A 27 4.15 -4.45 -18.62
C ASP A 27 5.53 -4.81 -18.09
N MET A 28 6.00 -4.08 -17.07
CA MET A 28 7.31 -4.29 -16.45
C MET A 28 7.18 -4.54 -14.95
N GLY A 29 8.02 -5.43 -14.44
CA GLY A 29 8.14 -5.75 -13.02
C GLY A 29 9.52 -5.41 -12.48
N MET A 30 9.56 -5.00 -11.21
CA MET A 30 10.81 -4.88 -10.44
C MET A 30 11.11 -6.24 -9.82
N LEU A 31 12.05 -6.98 -10.37
CA LEU A 31 12.35 -8.34 -9.95
C LEU A 31 13.64 -8.42 -9.15
N ILE A 32 13.56 -8.96 -7.95
CA ILE A 32 14.73 -9.37 -7.16
C ILE A 32 14.89 -10.88 -7.31
N ALA A 33 16.06 -11.30 -7.76
CA ALA A 33 16.41 -12.71 -7.87
C ALA A 33 17.78 -12.99 -7.23
N ARG A 34 17.94 -14.21 -6.70
CA ARG A 34 19.23 -14.66 -6.18
C ARG A 34 20.11 -15.05 -7.34
N THR A 35 21.16 -14.31 -7.55
CA THR A 35 22.11 -14.49 -8.67
C THR A 35 23.42 -15.12 -8.25
N ASP A 36 23.64 -15.25 -6.95
CA ASP A 36 24.80 -15.92 -6.39
C ASP A 36 24.39 -16.65 -5.10
N ALA A 37 24.46 -17.97 -5.11
CA ALA A 37 24.05 -18.81 -3.99
C ALA A 37 25.13 -18.92 -2.91
N ASP A 38 26.38 -18.67 -3.26
CA ASP A 38 27.53 -18.83 -2.37
C ASP A 38 27.76 -17.61 -1.50
N LEU A 39 27.23 -16.45 -1.92
CA LEU A 39 27.30 -15.21 -1.15
C LEU A 39 26.24 -15.15 -0.04
N PRO A 40 26.51 -14.39 1.04
CA PRO A 40 25.52 -14.11 2.07
C PRO A 40 24.22 -13.57 1.50
N LYS A 41 23.11 -13.79 2.22
CA LYS A 41 21.72 -13.56 1.80
C LYS A 41 21.49 -12.26 1.01
N HIS A 42 21.97 -11.12 1.51
CA HIS A 42 21.76 -9.81 0.87
C HIS A 42 22.79 -9.47 -0.21
N GLN A 43 23.93 -10.13 -0.21
CA GLN A 43 25.01 -9.93 -1.17
C GLN A 43 24.86 -10.81 -2.43
N GLY A 44 24.05 -11.87 -2.35
CA GLY A 44 23.81 -12.80 -3.46
C GLY A 44 22.59 -12.48 -4.31
N ILE A 45 21.98 -11.29 -4.19
CA ILE A 45 20.79 -10.90 -4.94
C ILE A 45 21.07 -9.76 -5.92
N SER A 46 20.39 -9.81 -7.05
CA SER A 46 20.41 -8.76 -8.09
C SER A 46 19.01 -8.26 -8.38
N TYR A 47 18.91 -7.09 -8.99
CA TYR A 47 17.67 -6.40 -9.28
C TYR A 47 17.52 -6.20 -10.79
N PHE A 48 16.38 -6.57 -11.35
CA PHE A 48 16.13 -6.56 -12.78
C PHE A 48 14.86 -5.78 -13.13
N ALA A 49 14.91 -5.07 -14.25
CA ALA A 49 13.72 -4.67 -14.98
C ALA A 49 13.22 -5.90 -15.76
N PHE A 50 12.04 -6.41 -15.39
CA PHE A 50 11.56 -7.69 -15.88
C PHE A 50 10.30 -7.49 -16.73
N ASP A 51 10.32 -8.03 -17.95
CA ASP A 51 9.17 -8.04 -18.84
C ASP A 51 8.09 -9.01 -18.30
N MET A 52 6.95 -8.47 -17.91
CA MET A 52 5.83 -9.23 -17.37
C MET A 52 4.97 -9.91 -18.44
N LYS A 53 5.17 -9.56 -19.71
CA LYS A 53 4.38 -10.08 -20.85
C LYS A 53 5.09 -11.20 -21.62
N GLN A 54 6.31 -11.52 -21.26
CA GLN A 54 7.07 -12.57 -21.91
C GLN A 54 6.50 -13.96 -21.69
N LYS A 55 6.86 -14.89 -22.57
CA LYS A 55 6.51 -16.31 -22.42
C LYS A 55 7.11 -16.87 -21.11
N GLY A 56 6.34 -17.71 -20.42
CA GLY A 56 6.76 -18.32 -19.15
C GLY A 56 6.38 -17.51 -17.92
N VAL A 57 5.77 -16.33 -18.10
CA VAL A 57 5.21 -15.53 -16.98
C VAL A 57 3.70 -15.75 -16.91
N ASP A 58 3.23 -16.31 -15.80
CA ASP A 58 1.81 -16.53 -15.51
C ASP A 58 1.43 -15.70 -14.28
N VAL A 59 0.49 -14.76 -14.47
CA VAL A 59 0.05 -13.83 -13.42
C VAL A 59 -1.37 -14.17 -13.01
N ARG A 60 -1.53 -14.59 -11.75
CA ARG A 60 -2.81 -15.00 -11.17
C ARG A 60 -3.28 -14.00 -10.12
N PRO A 61 -4.50 -13.46 -10.23
CA PRO A 61 -5.04 -12.57 -9.22
C PRO A 61 -5.28 -13.29 -7.90
N LEU A 62 -4.97 -12.60 -6.77
CA LEU A 62 -5.29 -13.03 -5.41
C LEU A 62 -6.53 -12.30 -4.93
N THR A 63 -7.56 -13.05 -4.56
CA THR A 63 -8.75 -12.48 -3.95
C THR A 63 -8.49 -12.20 -2.47
N GLU A 64 -8.59 -10.96 -2.08
CA GLU A 64 -8.42 -10.48 -0.72
C GLU A 64 -9.72 -10.64 0.09
N MET A 65 -9.63 -10.44 1.41
CA MET A 65 -10.81 -10.45 2.29
C MET A 65 -11.88 -9.44 1.88
N THR A 66 -11.48 -8.35 1.22
CA THR A 66 -12.38 -7.32 0.67
C THR A 66 -13.16 -7.78 -0.56
N GLY A 67 -12.88 -8.97 -1.10
CA GLY A 67 -13.38 -9.45 -2.38
C GLY A 67 -12.68 -8.87 -3.60
N ARG A 68 -11.70 -7.99 -3.40
CA ARG A 68 -10.88 -7.40 -4.47
C ARG A 68 -9.69 -8.30 -4.82
N ALA A 69 -9.11 -8.06 -5.97
CA ALA A 69 -7.88 -8.71 -6.43
C ALA A 69 -6.85 -7.65 -6.82
N LEU A 70 -6.33 -6.91 -5.83
CA LEU A 70 -5.34 -5.86 -6.03
C LEU A 70 -3.92 -6.43 -6.15
N PHE A 71 -3.70 -7.60 -5.56
CA PHE A 71 -2.44 -8.33 -5.59
C PHE A 71 -2.52 -9.55 -6.49
N ASN A 72 -1.35 -10.03 -6.88
CA ASN A 72 -1.23 -11.19 -7.76
C ASN A 72 -0.12 -12.11 -7.27
N GLU A 73 -0.26 -13.40 -7.60
CA GLU A 73 0.85 -14.34 -7.69
C GLU A 73 1.45 -14.25 -9.10
N VAL A 74 2.76 -14.36 -9.18
CA VAL A 74 3.49 -14.38 -10.45
C VAL A 74 4.36 -15.63 -10.48
N PHE A 75 4.07 -16.53 -11.38
CA PHE A 75 4.86 -17.72 -11.64
C PHE A 75 5.77 -17.45 -12.83
N ILE A 76 7.05 -17.74 -12.67
CA ILE A 76 8.07 -17.52 -13.69
C ILE A 76 8.70 -18.87 -14.02
N THR A 77 8.58 -19.29 -15.27
CA THR A 77 9.20 -20.52 -15.80
C THR A 77 10.04 -20.13 -17.00
N ASP A 78 11.36 -20.32 -16.88
CA ASP A 78 12.37 -19.97 -17.88
C ASP A 78 12.23 -18.53 -18.42
N GLY A 79 11.88 -17.61 -17.50
CA GLY A 79 11.80 -16.19 -17.82
C GLY A 79 13.19 -15.64 -18.15
N LYS A 80 13.31 -14.89 -19.24
CA LYS A 80 14.57 -14.40 -19.80
C LYS A 80 14.77 -12.93 -19.51
N VAL A 81 16.00 -12.56 -19.15
CA VAL A 81 16.39 -11.18 -18.88
C VAL A 81 17.81 -10.95 -19.37
N ASN A 82 18.01 -9.92 -20.18
CA ASN A 82 19.34 -9.54 -20.65
C ASN A 82 20.14 -8.78 -19.58
N ASP A 83 21.47 -8.80 -19.68
CA ASP A 83 22.36 -8.05 -18.77
C ASP A 83 22.03 -6.55 -18.73
N GLU A 84 21.55 -5.97 -19.83
CA GLU A 84 21.13 -4.55 -19.89
C GLU A 84 19.97 -4.20 -18.94
N ALA A 85 19.13 -5.18 -18.61
CA ALA A 85 18.03 -5.01 -17.67
C ALA A 85 18.44 -5.17 -16.20
N LEU A 86 19.73 -5.45 -15.94
CA LEU A 86 20.31 -5.53 -14.60
C LEU A 86 20.55 -4.14 -14.02
N ILE A 87 19.81 -3.80 -13.00
CA ILE A 87 19.86 -2.48 -12.38
C ILE A 87 20.84 -2.48 -11.21
N GLY A 88 21.82 -1.58 -11.27
CA GLY A 88 22.80 -1.39 -10.21
C GLY A 88 23.93 -2.40 -10.14
N GLY A 89 24.01 -3.34 -11.12
CA GLY A 89 25.05 -4.36 -11.23
C GLY A 89 24.75 -5.64 -10.44
N LYS A 90 25.49 -6.72 -10.77
CA LYS A 90 25.36 -8.03 -10.13
C LYS A 90 25.61 -7.92 -8.62
N SER A 91 24.85 -8.67 -7.84
CA SER A 91 24.97 -8.77 -6.38
C SER A 91 24.72 -7.46 -5.61
N ASN A 92 24.18 -6.43 -6.26
CA ASN A 92 23.88 -5.13 -5.66
C ASN A 92 22.37 -4.87 -5.50
N GLY A 93 21.55 -5.90 -5.73
CA GLY A 93 20.09 -5.81 -5.71
C GLY A 93 19.51 -5.35 -4.37
N TRP A 94 20.17 -5.65 -3.26
CA TRP A 94 19.73 -5.21 -1.94
C TRP A 94 19.78 -3.68 -1.79
N ARG A 95 20.84 -3.05 -2.29
CA ARG A 95 20.99 -1.59 -2.27
C ARG A 95 19.92 -0.92 -3.12
N VAL A 96 19.70 -1.44 -4.34
CA VAL A 96 18.64 -0.94 -5.24
C VAL A 96 17.25 -1.09 -4.60
N ALA A 97 16.95 -2.27 -4.02
CA ALA A 97 15.70 -2.53 -3.33
C ALA A 97 15.46 -1.57 -2.16
N ASN A 98 16.49 -1.29 -1.35
CA ASN A 98 16.36 -0.33 -0.25
C ASN A 98 16.02 1.08 -0.74
N SER A 99 16.61 1.52 -1.86
CA SER A 99 16.26 2.80 -2.47
C SER A 99 14.80 2.82 -2.94
N THR A 100 14.33 1.76 -3.62
CA THR A 100 12.94 1.61 -4.03
C THR A 100 11.98 1.68 -2.83
N LEU A 101 12.27 0.91 -1.77
CA LEU A 101 11.46 0.90 -0.55
C LEU A 101 11.46 2.25 0.19
N MET A 102 12.52 3.03 0.09
CA MET A 102 12.59 4.37 0.67
C MET A 102 11.61 5.30 -0.06
N PHE A 103 11.59 5.28 -1.40
CA PHE A 103 10.64 6.06 -2.19
C PHE A 103 9.19 5.60 -1.98
N GLU A 104 8.93 4.29 -1.91
CA GLU A 104 7.62 3.75 -1.59
C GLU A 104 7.09 4.28 -0.25
N ARG A 105 7.90 4.23 0.80
CA ARG A 105 7.51 4.73 2.14
C ARG A 105 7.18 6.21 2.14
N SER A 106 7.92 7.02 1.40
CA SER A 106 7.63 8.45 1.28
C SER A 106 6.27 8.71 0.63
N HIS A 107 5.86 7.88 -0.34
CA HIS A 107 4.55 7.96 -0.98
C HIS A 107 3.43 7.43 -0.07
N LEU A 108 3.62 6.29 0.58
CA LEU A 108 2.64 5.71 1.50
C LEU A 108 2.35 6.65 2.68
N GLY A 109 3.39 7.31 3.21
CA GLY A 109 3.25 8.32 4.26
C GLY A 109 2.53 9.58 3.81
N SER A 110 2.48 9.89 2.50
CA SER A 110 1.82 11.08 1.97
C SER A 110 0.29 10.98 1.91
N GLY A 111 -0.30 9.83 2.20
CA GLY A 111 -1.75 9.60 2.13
C GLY A 111 -2.33 9.70 0.71
N THR A 112 -1.47 9.90 -0.28
CA THR A 112 -1.83 9.94 -1.70
C THR A 112 -1.43 8.64 -2.39
N VAL A 113 -2.04 7.52 -2.02
CA VAL A 113 -2.04 6.36 -2.91
C VAL A 113 -3.08 6.65 -3.98
N PRO A 114 -2.71 6.86 -5.23
CA PRO A 114 -3.68 6.88 -6.31
C PRO A 114 -4.26 5.47 -6.35
N VAL A 115 -5.48 5.31 -5.87
CA VAL A 115 -6.22 4.08 -6.13
C VAL A 115 -6.51 4.10 -7.62
N PRO A 116 -6.11 3.10 -8.40
CA PRO A 116 -6.51 3.00 -9.78
C PRO A 116 -8.04 2.93 -9.80
N THR A 117 -8.70 4.02 -10.13
CA THR A 117 -10.17 4.10 -10.25
C THR A 117 -10.66 3.51 -11.56
N ALA A 118 -9.74 3.05 -12.38
CA ALA A 118 -10.03 2.44 -13.68
C ALA A 118 -9.94 0.93 -13.60
N ILE A 119 -10.80 0.27 -14.31
CA ILE A 119 -10.62 -1.16 -14.64
C ILE A 119 -9.30 -1.24 -15.40
N PRO A 120 -8.28 -1.92 -14.83
CA PRO A 120 -6.98 -2.00 -15.45
C PRO A 120 -7.12 -2.56 -16.89
N GLY A 121 -6.51 -1.89 -17.86
CA GLY A 121 -6.53 -2.30 -19.26
C GLY A 121 -7.67 -1.73 -20.13
N SER A 122 -8.58 -0.90 -19.58
CA SER A 122 -9.59 -0.23 -20.38
C SER A 122 -9.23 1.24 -20.60
N ILE A 123 -8.37 1.51 -21.57
CA ILE A 123 -8.15 2.87 -22.09
C ILE A 123 -9.50 3.44 -22.59
N ALA A 124 -10.36 2.62 -23.18
CA ALA A 124 -11.67 3.00 -23.70
C ALA A 124 -12.60 3.57 -22.61
N GLY A 125 -12.66 2.98 -21.45
CA GLY A 125 -13.49 3.48 -20.35
C GLY A 125 -13.00 4.79 -19.72
N GLN A 126 -11.74 5.17 -19.95
CA GLN A 126 -11.17 6.44 -19.48
C GLN A 126 -11.24 7.55 -20.52
N LEU A 127 -11.19 7.22 -21.81
CA LEU A 127 -11.24 8.20 -22.90
C LEU A 127 -12.60 8.90 -22.99
N GLU A 128 -13.65 8.28 -22.50
CA GLU A 128 -15.00 8.86 -22.46
C GLU A 128 -15.25 9.75 -21.22
N LEU A 129 -14.36 9.70 -20.23
CA LEU A 129 -14.49 10.50 -19.01
C LEU A 129 -13.96 11.91 -19.24
N LYS A 130 -14.80 12.90 -18.97
CA LYS A 130 -14.36 14.30 -18.95
C LYS A 130 -13.46 14.51 -17.70
N VAL A 131 -12.36 15.23 -17.87
CA VAL A 131 -11.42 15.54 -16.78
C VAL A 131 -12.13 16.16 -15.58
N GLY A 132 -13.12 17.02 -15.79
CA GLY A 132 -13.94 17.60 -14.73
C GLY A 132 -14.75 16.58 -13.95
N ASP A 133 -15.26 15.52 -14.60
CA ASP A 133 -16.02 14.45 -13.93
C ASP A 133 -15.08 13.55 -13.10
N VAL A 134 -13.87 13.28 -13.61
CA VAL A 134 -12.84 12.54 -12.88
C VAL A 134 -12.39 13.33 -11.64
N ILE A 135 -12.08 14.60 -11.78
CA ILE A 135 -11.72 15.47 -10.66
C ILE A 135 -12.88 15.54 -9.66
N SER A 136 -14.11 15.71 -10.13
CA SER A 136 -15.31 15.73 -9.27
C SER A 136 -15.53 14.40 -8.56
N SER A 137 -15.27 13.26 -9.20
CA SER A 137 -15.41 11.94 -8.57
C SER A 137 -14.35 11.70 -7.50
N ILE A 138 -13.12 12.13 -7.76
CA ILE A 138 -12.01 12.07 -6.79
C ILE A 138 -12.29 12.99 -5.61
N THR A 139 -12.74 14.22 -5.86
CA THR A 139 -13.04 15.21 -4.81
C THR A 139 -14.30 14.85 -4.00
N LYS A 140 -15.27 14.19 -4.61
CA LYS A 140 -16.52 13.75 -3.96
C LYS A 140 -16.46 12.34 -3.37
N GLY A 141 -15.29 11.67 -3.42
CA GLY A 141 -15.11 10.34 -2.84
C GLY A 141 -15.92 9.22 -3.52
N ARG A 142 -16.38 9.42 -4.77
CA ARG A 142 -17.18 8.45 -5.53
C ARG A 142 -16.34 7.45 -6.34
N GLY A 143 -15.01 7.47 -6.20
CA GLY A 143 -14.14 6.45 -6.78
C GLY A 143 -14.28 5.12 -6.02
N GLY A 144 -14.47 4.01 -6.74
CA GLY A 144 -14.65 2.66 -6.20
C GLY A 144 -13.39 2.04 -5.57
N GLY A 145 -12.61 2.80 -4.83
CA GLY A 145 -11.45 2.37 -4.05
C GLY A 145 -11.68 2.57 -2.55
N THR A 146 -10.88 1.92 -1.72
CA THR A 146 -10.88 2.20 -0.26
C THR A 146 -10.64 3.69 -0.08
N PRO A 147 -11.51 4.42 0.63
CA PRO A 147 -11.36 5.86 0.80
C PRO A 147 -9.99 6.18 1.39
N ALA A 148 -9.30 7.18 0.82
CA ALA A 148 -8.04 7.64 1.40
C ALA A 148 -8.28 8.09 2.84
N ILE A 149 -7.53 7.51 3.78
CA ILE A 149 -7.67 7.79 5.20
C ILE A 149 -7.20 9.22 5.49
N GLY A 150 -7.96 9.96 6.28
CA GLY A 150 -7.63 11.32 6.65
C GLY A 150 -8.85 12.23 6.81
N PRO A 151 -8.70 13.57 6.68
CA PRO A 151 -9.76 14.54 6.93
C PRO A 151 -11.07 14.26 6.16
N ARG A 152 -10.99 13.95 4.87
CA ARG A 152 -12.18 13.67 4.05
C ARG A 152 -12.97 12.44 4.53
N LEU A 153 -12.26 11.41 5.00
CA LEU A 153 -12.93 10.23 5.56
C LEU A 153 -13.58 10.57 6.90
N PHE A 154 -12.94 11.42 7.69
CA PHE A 154 -13.50 11.91 8.94
C PHE A 154 -14.77 12.73 8.70
N ASP A 155 -14.76 13.65 7.73
CA ASP A 155 -15.94 14.44 7.34
C ASP A 155 -17.12 13.52 6.95
N ARG A 156 -16.83 12.52 6.12
CA ARG A 156 -17.82 11.51 5.69
C ARG A 156 -18.38 10.71 6.88
N LEU A 157 -17.51 10.38 7.85
CA LEU A 157 -17.94 9.69 9.07
C LEU A 157 -18.82 10.59 9.95
N SER A 158 -18.49 11.88 10.04
CA SER A 158 -19.26 12.88 10.78
C SER A 158 -20.64 13.08 10.16
N GLU A 159 -20.73 13.19 8.84
CA GLU A 159 -22.00 13.26 8.12
C GLU A 159 -22.86 12.01 8.36
N LEU A 160 -22.24 10.84 8.37
CA LEU A 160 -22.93 9.58 8.64
C LEU A 160 -23.47 9.53 10.08
N ALA A 161 -22.66 9.94 11.06
CA ALA A 161 -23.08 10.01 12.47
C ALA A 161 -24.29 10.94 12.64
N GLN A 162 -24.26 12.12 12.01
CA GLN A 162 -25.40 13.06 12.02
C GLN A 162 -26.65 12.46 11.38
N LYS A 163 -26.50 11.83 10.21
CA LYS A 163 -27.59 11.20 9.47
C LYS A 163 -28.29 10.09 10.26
N LEU A 164 -27.50 9.35 11.07
CA LEU A 164 -28.02 8.27 11.92
C LEU A 164 -28.41 8.75 13.33
N GLY A 165 -28.32 10.07 13.62
CA GLY A 165 -28.61 10.63 14.93
C GLY A 165 -27.64 10.22 16.05
N LYS A 166 -26.47 9.70 15.68
CA LYS A 166 -25.42 9.22 16.59
C LYS A 166 -24.46 10.33 17.05
N ASP A 167 -24.51 11.47 16.41
CA ASP A 167 -23.73 12.66 16.75
C ASP A 167 -24.05 13.25 18.13
N LYS A 168 -25.17 12.86 18.74
CA LYS A 168 -25.61 13.28 20.10
C LYS A 168 -25.16 12.31 21.19
N ASP A 169 -24.78 11.09 20.84
CA ASP A 169 -24.28 10.12 21.81
C ASP A 169 -22.93 10.58 22.38
N PRO A 170 -22.80 10.77 23.71
CA PRO A 170 -21.59 11.32 24.31
C PRO A 170 -20.36 10.42 24.12
N ILE A 171 -20.56 9.10 24.07
CA ILE A 171 -19.47 8.12 23.87
C ILE A 171 -18.95 8.22 22.43
N ILE A 172 -19.87 8.20 21.47
CA ILE A 172 -19.50 8.34 20.04
C ILE A 172 -18.82 9.68 19.79
N ARG A 173 -19.31 10.76 20.39
CA ARG A 173 -18.69 12.09 20.27
C ARG A 173 -17.25 12.10 20.81
N ASP A 174 -17.00 11.49 21.96
CA ASP A 174 -15.67 11.41 22.55
C ASP A 174 -14.71 10.63 21.63
N GLU A 175 -15.11 9.46 21.16
CA GLU A 175 -14.32 8.65 20.23
C GLU A 175 -14.08 9.36 18.87
N MET A 176 -15.08 10.07 18.37
CA MET A 176 -14.89 10.90 17.17
C MET A 176 -13.89 12.03 17.40
N MET A 177 -13.86 12.65 18.58
CA MET A 177 -12.88 13.70 18.88
C MET A 177 -11.47 13.16 19.03
N LYS A 178 -11.30 11.96 19.60
CA LYS A 178 -10.02 11.23 19.61
C LYS A 178 -9.54 10.96 18.18
N LEU A 179 -10.42 10.44 17.33
CA LEU A 179 -10.12 10.20 15.93
C LEU A 179 -9.77 11.50 15.19
N HIS A 180 -10.52 12.59 15.41
CA HIS A 180 -10.23 13.89 14.82
C HIS A 180 -8.84 14.38 15.22
N SER A 181 -8.50 14.27 16.50
CA SER A 181 -7.16 14.65 16.98
C SER A 181 -6.05 13.84 16.27
N LEU A 182 -6.25 12.55 16.07
CA LEU A 182 -5.31 11.69 15.34
C LEU A 182 -5.18 12.11 13.87
N VAL A 183 -6.29 12.42 13.22
CA VAL A 183 -6.32 12.92 11.82
C VAL A 183 -5.53 14.23 11.72
N GLU A 184 -5.72 15.17 12.66
CA GLU A 184 -5.00 16.44 12.65
C GLU A 184 -3.51 16.27 12.97
N VAL A 185 -3.15 15.43 13.92
CA VAL A 185 -1.74 15.10 14.20
C VAL A 185 -1.08 14.51 12.96
N ASN A 186 -1.76 13.60 12.25
CA ASN A 186 -1.23 13.06 11.00
C ASN A 186 -1.06 14.14 9.94
N ARG A 187 -2.05 15.02 9.76
CA ARG A 187 -1.98 16.16 8.82
C ARG A 187 -0.77 17.05 9.12
N LEU A 188 -0.54 17.38 10.38
CA LEU A 188 0.61 18.20 10.80
C LEU A 188 1.94 17.49 10.59
N ASN A 189 2.01 16.18 10.86
CA ASN A 189 3.19 15.35 10.56
C ASN A 189 3.51 15.36 9.06
N MET A 190 2.49 15.30 8.20
CA MET A 190 2.68 15.39 6.74
C MET A 190 3.24 16.76 6.31
N VAL A 191 2.74 17.85 6.91
CA VAL A 191 3.27 19.20 6.66
C VAL A 191 4.75 19.27 7.08
N ARG A 192 5.07 18.74 8.26
CA ARG A 192 6.46 18.66 8.76
C ARG A 192 7.35 17.83 7.84
N ALA A 193 6.89 16.65 7.43
CA ALA A 193 7.62 15.78 6.52
C ALA A 193 7.94 16.46 5.19
N LYS A 194 6.95 17.17 4.62
CA LYS A 194 7.14 17.94 3.39
C LYS A 194 8.14 19.08 3.54
N ALA A 195 8.15 19.76 4.68
CA ALA A 195 9.11 20.82 4.98
C ALA A 195 10.53 20.29 5.25
N SER A 196 10.68 19.02 5.59
CA SER A 196 11.95 18.36 5.92
C SER A 196 12.44 17.42 4.80
N ALA A 197 11.96 17.58 3.57
CA ALA A 197 12.18 16.63 2.46
C ALA A 197 13.67 16.38 2.14
N ASP A 198 14.57 17.30 2.48
CA ASP A 198 16.01 17.14 2.30
C ASP A 198 16.73 16.41 3.44
N LYS A 199 16.01 16.05 4.50
CA LYS A 199 16.56 15.33 5.65
C LYS A 199 15.99 13.92 5.66
N THR A 200 16.86 12.93 5.58
CA THR A 200 16.52 11.49 5.69
C THR A 200 16.01 11.19 7.09
N GLY A 201 14.77 11.57 7.36
CA GLY A 201 14.15 11.40 8.66
C GLY A 201 13.25 10.17 8.74
N ALA A 202 12.70 9.98 9.93
CA ALA A 202 11.70 8.95 10.21
C ALA A 202 10.29 9.34 9.74
N GLU A 203 10.15 10.48 9.07
CA GLU A 203 8.83 11.04 8.73
C GLU A 203 7.98 10.04 7.96
N GLY A 204 8.55 9.36 6.97
CA GLY A 204 7.85 8.31 6.22
C GLY A 204 7.45 7.13 7.11
N ASN A 205 8.28 6.76 8.07
CA ASN A 205 8.00 5.65 9.00
C ASN A 205 6.92 6.05 10.02
N ILE A 206 6.96 7.27 10.51
CA ILE A 206 5.91 7.84 11.38
C ILE A 206 4.59 7.91 10.62
N GLY A 207 4.59 8.45 9.40
CA GLY A 207 3.41 8.52 8.55
C GLY A 207 2.79 7.15 8.30
N LYS A 208 3.62 6.13 8.05
CA LYS A 208 3.16 4.75 7.86
C LYS A 208 2.50 4.18 9.11
N LEU A 209 3.07 4.38 10.30
CA LEU A 209 2.46 3.97 11.57
C LEU A 209 1.14 4.70 11.82
N MET A 210 1.09 6.00 11.54
CA MET A 210 -0.13 6.80 11.67
C MET A 210 -1.25 6.30 10.75
N VAL A 211 -0.93 5.88 9.52
CA VAL A 211 -1.93 5.28 8.61
C VAL A 211 -2.50 4.00 9.21
N SER A 212 -1.67 3.11 9.76
CA SER A 212 -2.14 1.89 10.43
C SER A 212 -3.07 2.20 11.60
N GLU A 213 -2.71 3.18 12.43
CA GLU A 213 -3.52 3.57 13.58
C GLU A 213 -4.83 4.23 13.16
N LEU A 214 -4.80 5.11 12.17
CA LEU A 214 -6.00 5.74 11.64
C LEU A 214 -7.00 4.69 11.11
N TYR A 215 -6.53 3.66 10.38
CA TYR A 215 -7.43 2.60 9.91
C TYR A 215 -8.08 1.83 11.06
N ARG A 216 -7.34 1.56 12.15
CA ARG A 216 -7.91 0.94 13.36
C ARG A 216 -8.98 1.82 13.98
N GLN A 217 -8.68 3.10 14.19
CA GLN A 217 -9.61 4.04 14.80
C GLN A 217 -10.85 4.29 13.93
N PHE A 218 -10.69 4.45 12.62
CA PHE A 218 -11.82 4.57 11.70
C PHE A 218 -12.71 3.32 11.72
N ARG A 219 -12.12 2.12 11.80
CA ARG A 219 -12.86 0.87 11.96
C ARG A 219 -13.68 0.89 13.24
N GLU A 220 -13.04 1.16 14.38
CA GLU A 220 -13.70 1.14 15.69
C GLU A 220 -14.86 2.16 15.74
N VAL A 221 -14.56 3.41 15.46
CA VAL A 221 -15.56 4.48 15.51
C VAL A 221 -16.66 4.28 14.45
N GLY A 222 -16.30 3.85 13.26
CA GLY A 222 -17.25 3.54 12.20
C GLY A 222 -18.26 2.46 12.62
N ASN A 223 -17.79 1.36 13.20
CA ASN A 223 -18.65 0.27 13.67
C ASN A 223 -19.50 0.69 14.89
N MET A 224 -19.01 1.57 15.76
CA MET A 224 -19.83 2.16 16.84
C MET A 224 -21.00 2.97 16.29
N ILE A 225 -20.80 3.68 15.18
CA ILE A 225 -21.83 4.51 14.55
C ILE A 225 -22.88 3.65 13.85
N ILE A 226 -22.48 2.66 13.05
CA ILE A 226 -23.40 1.83 12.25
C ILE A 226 -23.94 0.61 12.99
N GLY A 227 -23.28 0.20 14.09
CA GLY A 227 -23.70 -0.96 14.88
C GLY A 227 -23.71 -2.27 14.07
N ALA A 228 -24.78 -3.04 14.16
CA ALA A 228 -24.91 -4.33 13.49
C ALA A 228 -24.80 -4.27 11.95
N ASP A 229 -25.14 -3.13 11.35
CA ASP A 229 -25.02 -2.92 9.90
C ASP A 229 -23.56 -2.99 9.40
N GLY A 230 -22.59 -2.90 10.30
CA GLY A 230 -21.16 -3.08 9.98
C GLY A 230 -20.80 -4.48 9.48
N MET A 231 -21.68 -5.47 9.70
CA MET A 231 -21.51 -6.83 9.18
C MET A 231 -22.01 -6.99 7.74
N LEU A 232 -22.76 -6.01 7.23
CA LEU A 232 -23.39 -6.06 5.91
C LEU A 232 -22.52 -5.38 4.85
N THR A 233 -22.61 -5.87 3.62
CA THR A 233 -21.90 -5.27 2.49
C THR A 233 -22.55 -3.97 2.03
N ALA A 234 -21.84 -3.19 1.23
CA ALA A 234 -22.34 -1.89 0.74
C ALA A 234 -23.65 -2.00 -0.06
N SER A 235 -23.93 -3.16 -0.66
CA SER A 235 -25.16 -3.42 -1.42
C SER A 235 -26.37 -3.76 -0.53
N GLU A 236 -26.14 -4.11 0.74
CA GLU A 236 -27.18 -4.57 1.68
C GLU A 236 -27.61 -3.48 2.66
N VAL A 237 -26.85 -2.39 2.74
CA VAL A 237 -27.17 -1.28 3.65
C VAL A 237 -27.45 0.00 2.91
N ASN A 238 -28.39 0.78 3.41
CA ASN A 238 -28.76 2.09 2.83
C ASN A 238 -27.69 3.17 3.11
N HIS A 239 -26.96 3.02 4.21
CA HIS A 239 -25.97 4.01 4.67
C HIS A 239 -24.77 3.31 5.31
N GLY A 240 -23.59 3.85 5.07
CA GLY A 240 -22.40 3.42 5.80
C GLY A 240 -21.72 2.13 5.30
N GLY A 241 -22.19 1.50 4.22
CA GLY A 241 -21.62 0.24 3.71
C GLY A 241 -20.11 0.28 3.39
N TRP A 242 -19.56 1.49 3.21
CA TRP A 242 -18.11 1.69 3.08
C TRP A 242 -17.35 1.42 4.39
N ILE A 243 -18.04 1.46 5.56
CA ILE A 243 -17.44 1.10 6.87
C ILE A 243 -17.03 -0.37 6.88
N HIS A 244 -17.88 -1.26 6.35
CA HIS A 244 -17.55 -2.67 6.20
C HIS A 244 -16.23 -2.85 5.43
N GLU A 245 -16.06 -2.13 4.34
CA GLU A 245 -14.85 -2.19 3.54
C GLU A 245 -13.61 -1.68 4.32
N VAL A 246 -13.73 -0.55 5.01
CA VAL A 246 -12.67 -0.04 5.90
C VAL A 246 -12.35 -1.06 7.00
N THR A 247 -13.37 -1.68 7.56
CA THR A 247 -13.23 -2.69 8.63
C THR A 247 -12.40 -3.87 8.18
N ILE A 248 -12.78 -4.49 7.05
CA ILE A 248 -12.06 -5.67 6.53
C ILE A 248 -10.67 -5.31 6.04
N PHE A 249 -10.48 -4.12 5.46
CA PHE A 249 -9.17 -3.67 4.98
C PHE A 249 -8.23 -3.24 6.11
N SER A 250 -8.74 -2.82 7.26
CA SER A 250 -7.97 -2.19 8.35
C SER A 250 -6.74 -2.97 8.86
N PRO A 251 -6.65 -4.30 8.79
CA PRO A 251 -5.43 -5.02 9.17
C PRO A 251 -4.27 -4.85 8.17
N ALA A 252 -4.57 -4.66 6.89
CA ALA A 252 -3.58 -4.63 5.82
C ALA A 252 -2.51 -3.52 6.00
N PRO A 253 -2.86 -2.27 6.36
CA PRO A 253 -1.88 -1.21 6.61
C PRO A 253 -0.86 -1.53 7.70
N ALA A 254 -1.20 -2.37 8.68
CA ALA A 254 -0.27 -2.79 9.71
C ALA A 254 0.78 -3.81 9.23
N ILE A 255 0.59 -4.35 8.02
CA ILE A 255 1.39 -5.44 7.45
C ILE A 255 2.22 -4.95 6.26
N TYR A 256 1.58 -4.37 5.25
CA TYR A 256 2.27 -3.95 4.03
C TYR A 256 3.14 -2.70 4.24
N GLY A 257 4.06 -2.43 3.32
CA GLY A 257 4.98 -1.30 3.44
C GLY A 257 5.94 -1.40 4.64
N GLY A 258 6.13 -2.63 5.15
CA GLY A 258 6.82 -2.94 6.40
C GLY A 258 5.88 -2.93 7.60
N THR A 259 5.92 -3.99 8.41
CA THR A 259 5.03 -4.12 9.57
C THR A 259 5.21 -2.98 10.57
N ASP A 260 4.20 -2.74 11.39
CA ASP A 260 4.27 -1.73 12.45
C ASP A 260 5.48 -1.94 13.38
N GLN A 261 5.86 -3.20 13.64
CA GLN A 261 7.04 -3.55 14.44
C GLN A 261 8.33 -3.13 13.73
N VAL A 262 8.47 -3.44 12.44
CA VAL A 262 9.63 -3.01 11.64
C VAL A 262 9.73 -1.49 11.59
N GLN A 263 8.61 -0.78 11.46
CA GLN A 263 8.60 0.68 11.47
C GLN A 263 9.07 1.24 12.83
N ARG A 264 8.61 0.66 13.94
CA ARG A 264 9.06 1.06 15.30
C ARG A 264 10.54 0.79 15.49
N ASN A 265 11.06 -0.34 15.03
CA ASN A 265 12.49 -0.64 15.11
C ASN A 265 13.31 0.37 14.30
N ILE A 266 12.88 0.72 13.09
CA ILE A 266 13.59 1.72 12.29
C ILE A 266 13.59 3.08 12.98
N ILE A 267 12.48 3.50 13.56
CA ILE A 267 12.39 4.76 14.32
C ILE A 267 13.29 4.69 15.55
N GLY A 268 13.19 3.62 16.32
CA GLY A 268 14.00 3.44 17.55
C GLY A 268 15.50 3.47 17.25
N GLU A 269 15.95 2.64 16.33
CA GLU A 269 17.38 2.47 16.05
C GLU A 269 17.98 3.66 15.27
N ARG A 270 17.31 4.14 14.22
CA ARG A 270 17.92 5.11 13.29
C ARG A 270 17.61 6.56 13.65
N VAL A 271 16.54 6.83 14.36
CA VAL A 271 16.12 8.19 14.69
C VAL A 271 16.41 8.53 16.14
N LEU A 272 16.03 7.61 17.04
CA LEU A 272 16.24 7.80 18.49
C LEU A 272 17.61 7.30 18.95
N GLY A 273 18.37 6.59 18.09
CA GLY A 273 19.69 6.07 18.43
C GLY A 273 19.66 4.96 19.49
N LEU A 274 18.53 4.27 19.65
CA LEU A 274 18.42 3.15 20.58
C LEU A 274 19.25 1.96 20.10
N PRO A 275 19.77 1.13 21.02
CA PRO A 275 20.50 -0.07 20.66
C PRO A 275 19.60 -1.04 19.89
N LYS A 276 20.21 -1.80 18.98
CA LYS A 276 19.51 -2.90 18.30
C LYS A 276 19.18 -4.01 19.28
N GLU A 277 18.07 -4.70 19.04
CA GLU A 277 17.80 -5.93 19.75
C GLU A 277 18.97 -6.91 19.59
N PRO A 278 19.39 -7.59 20.68
CA PRO A 278 20.35 -8.69 20.57
C PRO A 278 19.78 -9.76 19.64
N GLY A 279 20.58 -10.17 18.65
CA GLY A 279 20.21 -11.20 17.68
C GLY A 279 20.23 -12.60 18.27
#